data_9093392802cd32b6805ed6934d4d2240
#
_entry.id   9093392802cd32b6805ed6934d4d2240
#
_cell.length_a   1.000
_cell.length_b   1.000
_cell.length_c   1.000
_cell.angle_alpha   90.00
_cell.angle_beta   90.00
_cell.angle_gamma   90.00
#
_symmetry.space_group_name_H-M   'P 1'
#
loop_
_entity.id
_entity.type
_entity.pdbx_description
1 polymer ?
#
loop_
_entity_poly.entity_id
_entity_poly.type
_entity_poly.pdbx_seq_one_letter_code
_entity_poly.pdbx_strand_id
1 'polypeptide(L)'
;MSAKVLIVDDEKDFLEIMAERMEARGMEVSTATSAEKALKMILRESYDAVIMDLMMPEMDGFKALKLFKETRPDLQIILLTANVPEEKCIEAIKLGAMDVIEKPADLDLLTQKIEAAKALRNKQR
;
A
#
# COMPACT_ATOMS: atom_id res chain seq x y z
N MET A 1 -17.15 -9.70 2.65
CA MET A 1 -17.07 -8.34 2.11
C MET A 1 -15.70 -8.07 1.54
N SER A 2 -15.66 -7.39 0.41
CA SER A 2 -14.40 -7.12 -0.27
C SER A 2 -13.60 -6.02 0.44
N ALA A 3 -12.28 -6.15 0.43
CA ALA A 3 -11.39 -5.11 0.90
C ALA A 3 -11.28 -4.01 -0.15
N LYS A 4 -11.16 -2.77 0.29
CA LYS A 4 -10.94 -1.62 -0.58
C LYS A 4 -9.46 -1.21 -0.51
N VAL A 5 -8.77 -1.29 -1.63
CA VAL A 5 -7.31 -1.18 -1.70
C VAL A 5 -6.89 -0.11 -2.71
N LEU A 6 -5.88 0.66 -2.34
CA LEU A 6 -5.21 1.59 -3.25
C LEU A 6 -3.80 1.08 -3.52
N ILE A 7 -3.43 0.96 -4.78
CA ILE A 7 -2.08 0.56 -5.18
C ILE A 7 -1.37 1.76 -5.79
N VAL A 8 -0.18 2.07 -5.28
CA VAL A 8 0.63 3.21 -5.71
C VAL A 8 1.95 2.71 -6.28
N ASP A 9 2.19 2.96 -7.55
CA ASP A 9 3.41 2.56 -8.24
C ASP A 9 3.55 3.42 -9.50
N ASP A 10 4.76 3.78 -9.88
CA ASP A 10 4.99 4.58 -11.08
C ASP A 10 4.91 3.75 -12.37
N GLU A 11 4.94 2.43 -12.27
CA GLU A 11 4.83 1.54 -13.42
C GLU A 11 3.35 1.21 -13.72
N LYS A 12 2.83 1.86 -14.74
CA LYS A 12 1.42 1.72 -15.12
C LYS A 12 1.03 0.27 -15.45
N ASP A 13 1.89 -0.44 -16.18
CA ASP A 13 1.60 -1.83 -16.55
C ASP A 13 1.52 -2.73 -15.33
N PHE A 14 2.41 -2.52 -14.36
CA PHE A 14 2.37 -3.25 -13.09
C PHE A 14 1.05 -3.01 -12.36
N LEU A 15 0.62 -1.74 -12.29
CA LEU A 15 -0.66 -1.37 -11.64
C LEU A 15 -1.84 -2.07 -12.30
N GLU A 16 -1.89 -2.09 -13.62
CA GLU A 16 -2.99 -2.71 -14.35
C GLU A 16 -3.07 -4.21 -14.09
N ILE A 17 -1.92 -4.90 -14.12
CA ILE A 17 -1.86 -6.34 -13.88
C ILE A 17 -2.24 -6.67 -12.43
N MET A 18 -1.71 -5.93 -11.47
CA MET A 18 -2.01 -6.15 -10.06
C MET A 18 -3.48 -5.88 -9.75
N ALA A 19 -4.02 -4.79 -10.27
CA ALA A 19 -5.42 -4.44 -10.09
C ALA A 19 -6.34 -5.54 -10.61
N GLU A 20 -6.07 -6.02 -11.83
CA GLU A 20 -6.85 -7.09 -12.44
C GLU A 20 -6.84 -8.37 -11.59
N ARG A 21 -5.66 -8.78 -11.14
CA ARG A 21 -5.52 -10.00 -10.33
C ARG A 21 -6.16 -9.87 -8.97
N MET A 22 -6.07 -8.71 -8.35
CA MET A 22 -6.67 -8.48 -7.04
C MET A 22 -8.19 -8.34 -7.13
N GLU A 23 -8.70 -7.71 -8.19
CA GLU A 23 -10.13 -7.64 -8.46
C GLU A 23 -10.72 -9.03 -8.67
N ALA A 24 -9.98 -9.92 -9.35
CA ALA A 24 -10.40 -11.31 -9.53
C ALA A 24 -10.53 -12.06 -8.19
N ARG A 25 -9.87 -11.58 -7.14
CA ARG A 25 -9.98 -12.13 -5.77
C ARG A 25 -11.06 -11.45 -4.94
N GLY A 26 -11.86 -10.58 -5.56
CA GLY A 26 -12.99 -9.93 -4.90
C GLY A 26 -12.69 -8.60 -4.24
N MET A 27 -11.50 -8.04 -4.46
CA MET A 27 -11.15 -6.74 -3.89
C MET A 27 -11.62 -5.60 -4.78
N GLU A 28 -11.89 -4.46 -4.16
CA GLU A 28 -12.17 -3.21 -4.86
C GLU A 28 -10.85 -2.43 -4.95
N VAL A 29 -10.33 -2.24 -6.15
CA VAL A 29 -8.97 -1.71 -6.34
C VAL A 29 -9.00 -0.37 -7.06
N SER A 30 -8.28 0.60 -6.50
CA SER A 30 -7.95 1.87 -7.14
C SER A 30 -6.44 1.94 -7.32
N THR A 31 -5.99 2.70 -8.30
CA THR A 31 -4.56 2.82 -8.59
C THR A 31 -4.15 4.29 -8.68
N ALA A 32 -2.89 4.55 -8.35
CA ALA A 32 -2.29 5.87 -8.51
C ALA A 32 -0.85 5.71 -8.99
N THR A 33 -0.45 6.54 -9.95
CA THR A 33 0.89 6.47 -10.53
C THR A 33 1.91 7.35 -9.81
N SER A 34 1.48 8.09 -8.81
CA SER A 34 2.37 8.93 -8.00
C SER A 34 1.85 9.03 -6.58
N ALA A 35 2.73 9.39 -5.66
CA ALA A 35 2.35 9.62 -4.27
C ALA A 35 1.42 10.84 -4.15
N GLU A 36 1.61 11.84 -4.98
CA GLU A 36 0.73 13.03 -5.00
C GLU A 36 -0.70 12.67 -5.35
N LYS A 37 -0.90 11.87 -6.39
CA LYS A 37 -2.23 11.39 -6.76
C LYS A 37 -2.83 10.52 -5.68
N ALA A 38 -2.01 9.64 -5.08
CA ALA A 38 -2.45 8.78 -3.99
C ALA A 38 -2.93 9.60 -2.79
N LEU A 39 -2.21 10.64 -2.43
CA LEU A 39 -2.59 11.51 -1.31
C LEU A 39 -3.96 12.13 -1.53
N LYS A 40 -4.23 12.62 -2.73
CA LYS A 40 -5.55 13.18 -3.08
C LYS A 40 -6.66 12.15 -2.90
N MET A 41 -6.41 10.91 -3.29
CA MET A 41 -7.37 9.82 -3.14
C MET A 41 -7.58 9.45 -1.67
N ILE A 42 -6.50 9.39 -0.91
CA ILE A 42 -6.55 9.11 0.54
C ILE A 42 -7.36 10.16 1.29
N LEU A 43 -7.29 11.42 0.86
CA LEU A 43 -8.06 12.50 1.45
C LEU A 43 -9.56 12.41 1.14
N ARG A 44 -9.92 11.82 0.01
CA ARG A 44 -11.31 11.73 -0.46
C ARG A 44 -12.03 10.48 0.00
N GLU A 45 -11.31 9.36 0.08
CA GLU A 45 -11.91 8.06 0.33
C GLU A 45 -11.15 7.29 1.39
N SER A 46 -11.86 6.39 2.04
CA SER A 46 -11.25 5.47 3.01
C SER A 46 -10.81 4.20 2.30
N TYR A 47 -9.63 3.69 2.66
CA TYR A 47 -9.10 2.42 2.15
C TYR A 47 -8.78 1.48 3.30
N ASP A 48 -8.98 0.19 3.08
CA ASP A 48 -8.59 -0.82 4.06
C ASP A 48 -7.07 -1.01 4.07
N ALA A 49 -6.44 -0.85 2.91
CA ALA A 49 -4.98 -0.92 2.79
C ALA A 49 -4.49 -0.07 1.62
N VAL A 50 -3.27 0.43 1.75
CA VAL A 50 -2.54 1.05 0.65
C VAL A 50 -1.31 0.19 0.39
N ILE A 51 -1.11 -0.22 -0.85
CA ILE A 51 0.07 -0.94 -1.30
C ILE A 51 0.93 0.06 -2.07
N MET A 52 2.15 0.28 -1.65
CA MET A 52 3.00 1.31 -2.26
C MET A 52 4.41 0.81 -2.49
N ASP A 53 4.97 1.12 -3.66
CA ASP A 53 6.38 0.89 -3.92
C ASP A 53 7.21 1.92 -3.15
N LEU A 54 8.20 1.45 -2.40
CA LEU A 54 9.09 2.32 -1.64
C LEU A 54 10.02 3.13 -2.57
N MET A 55 10.35 2.57 -3.71
CA MET A 55 11.34 3.15 -4.65
C MET A 55 10.67 3.77 -5.87
N MET A 56 10.09 4.95 -5.70
CA MET A 56 9.53 5.72 -6.81
C MET A 56 10.43 6.90 -7.15
N PRO A 57 10.69 7.18 -8.45
CA PRO A 57 11.66 8.21 -8.85
C PRO A 57 11.35 9.63 -8.37
N GLU A 58 10.08 9.97 -8.31
CA GLU A 58 9.65 11.36 -8.07
C GLU A 58 9.39 11.68 -6.61
N MET A 59 9.34 10.69 -5.74
CA MET A 59 9.08 10.90 -4.33
C MET A 59 9.75 9.85 -3.47
N ASP A 60 10.38 10.30 -2.40
CA ASP A 60 10.95 9.41 -1.39
C ASP A 60 9.79 8.65 -0.72
N GLY A 61 9.83 7.32 -0.82
CA GLY A 61 8.79 6.45 -0.25
C GLY A 61 8.67 6.59 1.26
N PHE A 62 9.75 6.89 1.97
CA PHE A 62 9.70 7.12 3.42
C PHE A 62 8.93 8.39 3.75
N LYS A 63 9.14 9.46 2.97
CA LYS A 63 8.39 10.71 3.14
C LYS A 63 6.91 10.52 2.83
N ALA A 64 6.60 9.77 1.77
CA ALA A 64 5.22 9.46 1.42
C ALA A 64 4.54 8.66 2.53
N LEU A 65 5.20 7.63 3.05
CA LEU A 65 4.69 6.82 4.14
C LEU A 65 4.36 7.68 5.36
N LYS A 66 5.30 8.53 5.76
CA LYS A 66 5.13 9.42 6.89
C LYS A 66 3.94 10.35 6.69
N LEU A 67 3.85 10.98 5.51
CA LEU A 67 2.78 11.90 5.18
C LEU A 67 1.42 11.20 5.19
N PHE A 68 1.31 10.01 4.62
CA PHE A 68 0.07 9.25 4.58
C PHE A 68 -0.38 8.89 6.00
N LYS A 69 0.54 8.45 6.86
CA LYS A 69 0.23 8.10 8.25
C LYS A 69 -0.16 9.32 9.08
N GLU A 70 0.45 10.47 8.83
CA GLU A 70 0.08 11.72 9.50
C GLU A 70 -1.31 12.19 9.06
N THR A 71 -1.64 12.00 7.77
CA THR A 71 -2.92 12.39 7.20
C THR A 71 -4.06 11.48 7.67
N ARG A 72 -3.80 10.18 7.71
CA ARG A 72 -4.76 9.16 8.13
C ARG A 72 -4.06 8.16 9.05
N PRO A 73 -4.00 8.40 10.36
CA PRO A 73 -3.27 7.51 11.29
C PRO A 73 -3.76 6.07 11.31
N ASP A 74 -5.04 5.83 11.00
CA ASP A 74 -5.62 4.49 10.94
C ASP A 74 -5.34 3.73 9.64
N LEU A 75 -4.75 4.42 8.66
CA LEU A 75 -4.46 3.83 7.35
C LEU A 75 -3.37 2.76 7.47
N GLN A 76 -3.64 1.58 6.93
CA GLN A 76 -2.68 0.49 6.91
C GLN A 76 -1.90 0.52 5.59
N ILE A 77 -0.59 0.65 5.68
CA ILE A 77 0.28 0.76 4.50
C ILE A 77 1.21 -0.43 4.43
N ILE A 78 1.14 -1.15 3.31
CA ILE A 78 2.01 -2.27 3.01
C ILE A 78 2.96 -1.83 1.90
N LEU A 79 4.25 -1.88 2.15
CA LEU A 79 5.24 -1.53 1.15
C LEU A 79 5.61 -2.75 0.32
N LEU A 80 5.67 -2.56 -0.98
CA LEU A 80 5.99 -3.61 -1.93
C LEU A 80 7.19 -3.15 -2.74
N THR A 81 8.34 -3.77 -2.56
CA THR A 81 9.58 -3.25 -3.11
C THR A 81 10.59 -4.33 -3.48
N ALA A 82 11.55 -3.99 -4.34
CA ALA A 82 12.62 -4.89 -4.76
C ALA A 82 13.93 -4.50 -4.08
N ASN A 83 14.68 -5.48 -3.62
CA ASN A 83 16.07 -5.32 -3.14
C ASN A 83 16.30 -4.20 -2.12
N VAL A 84 15.45 -4.11 -1.11
CA VAL A 84 15.63 -3.11 -0.05
C VAL A 84 16.42 -3.71 1.11
N PRO A 85 17.48 -3.04 1.59
CA PRO A 85 18.22 -3.51 2.75
C PRO A 85 17.36 -3.64 3.99
N GLU A 86 17.71 -4.58 4.86
CA GLU A 86 16.95 -4.83 6.09
C GLU A 86 16.77 -3.58 6.95
N GLU A 87 17.81 -2.73 7.06
CA GLU A 87 17.76 -1.49 7.84
C GLU A 87 16.65 -0.56 7.32
N LYS A 88 16.44 -0.53 6.01
CA LYS A 88 15.38 0.28 5.40
C LYS A 88 14.00 -0.29 5.70
N CYS A 89 13.87 -1.61 5.73
CA CYS A 89 12.61 -2.25 6.11
C CYS A 89 12.27 -1.93 7.57
N ILE A 90 13.24 -2.00 8.46
CA ILE A 90 13.06 -1.65 9.86
C ILE A 90 12.65 -0.18 10.01
N GLU A 91 13.30 0.72 9.27
CA GLU A 91 12.96 2.15 9.27
C GLU A 91 11.52 2.37 8.83
N ALA A 92 11.08 1.68 7.77
CA ALA A 92 9.70 1.78 7.29
C ALA A 92 8.68 1.34 8.34
N ILE A 93 8.94 0.24 9.02
CA ILE A 93 8.06 -0.24 10.10
C ILE A 93 7.99 0.80 11.24
N LYS A 94 9.13 1.40 11.61
CA LYS A 94 9.17 2.44 12.63
C LYS A 94 8.37 3.68 12.24
N LEU A 95 8.30 3.98 10.93
CA LEU A 95 7.52 5.11 10.42
C LEU A 95 6.02 4.78 10.30
N GLY A 96 5.63 3.56 10.59
CA GLY A 96 4.23 3.18 10.64
C GLY A 96 3.75 2.24 9.53
N ALA A 97 4.63 1.72 8.69
CA ALA A 97 4.24 0.71 7.72
C ALA A 97 3.79 -0.55 8.45
N MET A 98 2.71 -1.15 7.97
CA MET A 98 2.22 -2.41 8.52
C MET A 98 3.17 -3.56 8.22
N ASP A 99 3.69 -3.58 7.00
CA ASP A 99 4.62 -4.62 6.57
C ASP A 99 5.40 -4.16 5.34
N VAL A 100 6.47 -4.88 5.02
CA VAL A 100 7.27 -4.69 3.81
C VAL A 100 7.39 -6.04 3.12
N ILE A 101 6.94 -6.13 1.88
CA ILE A 101 6.94 -7.36 1.09
C ILE A 101 7.84 -7.18 -0.12
N GLU A 102 8.68 -8.16 -0.39
CA GLU A 102 9.59 -8.15 -1.54
C GLU A 102 8.88 -8.50 -2.84
N LYS A 103 9.20 -7.78 -3.91
CA LYS A 103 8.75 -8.12 -5.26
C LYS A 103 9.56 -9.31 -5.81
N PRO A 104 8.95 -10.20 -6.60
CA PRO A 104 7.55 -10.26 -6.98
C PRO A 104 6.66 -10.75 -5.83
N ALA A 105 5.52 -10.09 -5.64
CA ALA A 105 4.65 -10.42 -4.53
C ALA A 105 3.90 -11.73 -4.77
N ASP A 106 3.89 -12.57 -3.75
CA ASP A 106 2.96 -13.70 -3.68
C ASP A 106 1.57 -13.13 -3.41
N LEU A 107 0.64 -13.33 -4.35
CA LEU A 107 -0.71 -12.79 -4.22
C LEU A 107 -1.49 -13.36 -3.04
N ASP A 108 -1.22 -14.62 -2.69
CA ASP A 108 -1.87 -15.22 -1.51
C ASP A 108 -1.39 -14.55 -0.23
N LEU A 109 -0.08 -14.33 -0.10
CA LEU A 109 0.48 -13.62 1.04
C LEU A 109 -0.04 -12.18 1.10
N LEU A 110 -0.04 -11.49 -0.03
CA LEU A 110 -0.53 -10.10 -0.10
C LEU A 110 -2.00 -10.02 0.29
N THR A 111 -2.82 -10.97 -0.18
CA THR A 111 -4.24 -11.04 0.18
C THR A 111 -4.41 -11.22 1.68
N GLN A 112 -3.62 -12.11 2.31
CA GLN A 112 -3.65 -12.31 3.76
C GLN A 112 -3.29 -11.03 4.51
N LYS A 113 -2.29 -10.29 4.05
CA LYS A 113 -1.89 -9.03 4.69
C LYS A 113 -2.97 -7.95 4.54
N ILE A 114 -3.63 -7.90 3.41
CA ILE A 114 -4.73 -6.96 3.18
C ILE A 114 -5.93 -7.28 4.09
N GLU A 115 -6.25 -8.56 4.24
CA GLU A 115 -7.33 -8.97 5.15
C GLU A 115 -6.98 -8.63 6.61
N ALA A 116 -5.72 -8.79 6.99
CA ALA A 116 -5.24 -8.38 8.32
C ALA A 116 -5.33 -6.87 8.50
N ALA A 117 -5.00 -6.10 7.46
CA ALA A 117 -5.09 -4.64 7.47
C ALA A 117 -6.53 -4.19 7.68
N LYS A 118 -7.47 -4.81 6.97
CA LYS A 118 -8.90 -4.53 7.11
C LYS A 118 -9.38 -4.81 8.52
N ALA A 119 -8.97 -5.93 9.10
CA ALA A 119 -9.35 -6.30 10.47
C ALA A 119 -8.80 -5.29 11.48
N LEU A 120 -7.56 -4.85 11.33
CA LEU A 120 -6.94 -3.84 12.20
C LEU A 120 -7.68 -2.51 12.12
N ARG A 121 -8.01 -2.07 10.91
CA ARG A 121 -8.75 -0.84 10.69
C ARG A 121 -10.13 -0.89 11.36
N ASN A 122 -10.82 -2.01 11.25
CA ASN A 122 -12.14 -2.18 11.88
C ASN A 122 -12.06 -2.13 13.39
N LYS A 123 -10.97 -2.62 13.99
CA LYS A 123 -10.75 -2.54 15.44
C LYS A 123 -10.47 -1.13 15.94
N GLN A 124 -9.85 -0.30 15.09
CA GLN A 124 -9.49 1.08 15.44
C GLN A 124 -10.67 2.06 15.34
N ARG A 125 -11.74 1.61 14.77
CA ARG A 125 -12.99 2.37 14.70
C ARG A 125 -13.85 2.12 15.95
#